data_4fbfc0735ecbd28e24226ae07d39c7ce
#
_entry.id   4fbfc0735ecbd28e24226ae07d39c7ce
#
_cell.length_a   1.000
_cell.length_b   1.000
_cell.length_c   1.000
_cell.angle_alpha   90.00
_cell.angle_beta   90.00
_cell.angle_gamma   90.00
#
_symmetry.space_group_name_H-M   'P 1'
#
loop_
_entity.id
_entity.type
_entity.pdbx_description
1 polymer ?
#
loop_
_entity_poly.entity_id
_entity_poly.type
_entity_poly.pdbx_seq_one_letter_code
_entity_poly.pdbx_strand_id
1 'polypeptide(L)' 'MFNTTEIAKRIKQARINKNMTQMNLADEMGVSYQALSNWERGGSQT' A
#
# COMPACT_ATOMS: atom_id res chain seq x y z
N MET A 1 -16.64 -8.68 3.89
CA MET A 1 -16.54 -7.25 4.07
C MET A 1 -15.11 -6.79 4.03
N PHE A 2 -14.88 -5.65 3.46
CA PHE A 2 -13.51 -5.18 3.33
C PHE A 2 -12.99 -4.64 4.63
N ASN A 3 -11.74 -4.90 4.87
CA ASN A 3 -11.07 -4.35 6.03
C ASN A 3 -9.84 -3.61 5.51
N THR A 4 -9.88 -2.30 5.53
CA THR A 4 -8.80 -1.51 4.97
C THR A 4 -7.49 -1.75 5.71
N THR A 5 -7.56 -2.06 6.99
CA THR A 5 -6.36 -2.37 7.74
C THR A 5 -5.72 -3.64 7.24
N GLU A 6 -6.53 -4.64 6.95
CA GLU A 6 -6.02 -5.88 6.42
C GLU A 6 -5.38 -5.68 5.06
N ILE A 7 -6.04 -4.90 4.21
CA ILE A 7 -5.52 -4.64 2.89
C ILE A 7 -4.20 -3.90 2.98
N ALA A 8 -4.12 -2.93 3.88
CA ALA A 8 -2.90 -2.17 4.07
C ALA A 8 -1.76 -3.07 4.50
N LYS A 9 -2.04 -3.99 5.40
CA LYS A 9 -1.02 -4.91 5.87
C LYS A 9 -0.51 -5.79 4.73
N ARG A 10 -1.42 -6.27 3.91
CA ARG A 10 -1.04 -7.15 2.81
C ARG A 10 -0.20 -6.43 1.79
N ILE A 11 -0.56 -5.21 1.48
CA ILE A 11 0.20 -4.42 0.52
C ILE A 11 1.60 -4.18 1.05
N LYS A 12 1.69 -3.80 2.31
CA LYS A 12 2.99 -3.52 2.90
C LYS A 12 3.84 -4.78 2.97
N GLN A 13 3.23 -5.89 3.34
CA GLN A 13 3.97 -7.13 3.46
C GLN A 13 4.48 -7.60 2.12
N ALA A 14 3.66 -7.49 1.08
CA ALA A 14 4.07 -7.87 -0.24
C ALA A 14 5.23 -6.99 -0.70
N ARG A 15 5.17 -5.72 -0.40
CA ARG A 15 6.22 -4.79 -0.78
C ARG A 15 7.54 -5.17 -0.11
N ILE A 16 7.47 -5.44 1.19
CA ILE A 16 8.66 -5.80 1.93
C ILE A 16 9.24 -7.12 1.46
N ASN A 17 8.37 -8.07 1.17
CA ASN A 17 8.83 -9.37 0.70
C ASN A 17 9.57 -9.28 -0.62
N LYS A 18 9.23 -8.30 -1.42
CA LYS A 18 9.91 -8.10 -2.69
C LYS A 18 11.01 -7.06 -2.62
N ASN A 19 11.31 -6.57 -1.44
CA ASN A 19 12.34 -5.55 -1.25
C ASN A 19 12.07 -4.32 -2.08
N MET A 20 10.82 -3.91 -2.14
CA MET A 20 10.44 -2.74 -2.92
C MET A 20 10.19 -1.56 -2.01
N THR A 21 10.45 -0.37 -2.53
CA THR A 21 10.05 0.83 -1.83
C THR A 21 8.60 1.14 -2.16
N GLN A 22 8.01 2.03 -1.38
CA GLN A 22 6.65 2.47 -1.68
C GLN A 22 6.55 3.06 -3.07
N MET A 23 7.56 3.83 -3.44
CA MET A 23 7.56 4.45 -4.75
C MET A 23 7.60 3.41 -5.86
N ASN A 24 8.43 2.39 -5.67
CA ASN A 24 8.53 1.33 -6.67
C ASN A 24 7.21 0.61 -6.82
N LEU A 25 6.58 0.27 -5.71
CA LEU A 25 5.33 -0.45 -5.78
C LEU A 25 4.23 0.40 -6.41
N ALA A 26 4.18 1.67 -6.05
CA ALA A 26 3.18 2.56 -6.62
C ALA A 26 3.34 2.61 -8.13
N ASP A 27 4.57 2.67 -8.58
CA ASP A 27 4.86 2.71 -10.00
C ASP A 27 4.37 1.45 -10.68
N GLU A 28 4.64 0.31 -10.06
CA GLU A 28 4.20 -0.96 -10.62
C GLU A 28 2.70 -1.08 -10.68
N MET A 29 2.02 -0.57 -9.69
CA MET A 29 0.58 -0.66 -9.64
C MET A 29 -0.11 0.41 -10.48
N GLY A 30 0.64 1.38 -10.94
CA GLY A 30 0.04 2.45 -11.72
C GLY A 30 -0.73 3.43 -10.87
N VAL A 31 -0.35 3.58 -9.63
CA VAL A 31 -1.01 4.55 -8.75
C VAL A 31 0.02 5.54 -8.26
N SER A 32 -0.44 6.64 -7.67
CA SER A 32 0.48 7.63 -7.16
C SER A 32 1.10 7.14 -5.86
N TYR A 33 2.29 7.63 -5.58
CA TYR A 33 2.96 7.31 -4.34
C TYR A 33 2.09 7.71 -3.14
N GLN A 34 1.44 8.84 -3.25
CA GLN A 34 0.63 9.32 -2.15
C GLN A 34 -0.56 8.41 -1.89
N ALA A 35 -1.17 7.89 -2.95
CA ALA A 35 -2.28 6.97 -2.79
C ALA A 35 -1.81 5.71 -2.08
N LEU A 36 -0.68 5.17 -2.52
CA LEU A 36 -0.17 3.96 -1.89
C LEU A 36 0.19 4.21 -0.44
N SER A 37 0.79 5.34 -0.16
CA SER A 37 1.17 5.68 1.20
C SER A 37 -0.05 5.74 2.10
N ASN A 38 -1.13 6.33 1.61
CA ASN A 38 -2.37 6.38 2.37
C ASN A 38 -2.92 4.98 2.62
N TRP A 39 -2.85 4.13 1.63
CA TRP A 39 -3.34 2.77 1.78
C TRP A 39 -2.55 2.02 2.83
N GLU A 40 -1.22 2.17 2.82
CA GLU A 40 -0.39 1.44 3.77
C GLU A 40 -0.60 1.94 5.18
N ARG A 41 -1.04 3.16 5.34
CA ARG A 41 -1.36 3.66 6.66
C ARG A 41 -2.72 3.16 7.13
N GLY A 42 -3.46 2.54 6.24
CA GLY A 42 -4.77 2.06 6.59
C GLY A 42 -5.75 3.16 6.81
N GLY A 43 -5.38 4.34 6.38
CA GLY A 43 -6.18 5.44 6.73
C GLY A 43 -6.89 6.05 5.61
N SER A 44 -7.50 5.30 4.90
CA SER A 44 -8.16 5.89 3.84
C SER A 44 -9.27 6.73 4.32
N GLN A 45 -9.67 6.59 5.51
CA GLN A 45 -10.67 7.33 5.90
C GLN A 45 -10.33 8.24 6.75
N THR A 46 -10.66 8.81 6.91
CA THR A 46 -10.36 9.62 7.72
C THR A 46 -10.79 10.06 8.33
#